data_8f55bece9d74da2b71db3d8d66880d54
#
_entry.id   8f55bece9d74da2b71db3d8d66880d54
#
_cell.length_a   1.000
_cell.length_b   1.000
_cell.length_c   1.000
_cell.angle_alpha   90.00
_cell.angle_beta   90.00
_cell.angle_gamma   90.00
#
_symmetry.space_group_name_H-M   'P 1'
#
loop_
_entity.id
_entity.type
_entity.pdbx_description
1 polymer ?
#
loop_
_entity_poly.entity_id
_entity_poly.type
_entity_poly.pdbx_seq_one_letter_code
_entity_poly.pdbx_strand_id
1 'polypeptide(L)'
;MKSRKLARKVTSKYHELNAKLKTSLTKEEKVAIKDEIKALGGIDKYQQASVISTQFFNTSKFIIKTLRQFINNNSVRTKTNVPNVLEVGAINTVLKKYTSFKVRAIDIHSQHTLIEELDFFDLPPERDYDAVVCSMVVNCVAEPERRGEMICRLVEQIHEGGIIFLVLPSRCIQSEYLGMDLFDSFLRGLGCIELQPKRITPHLIFYFLGKSSTTASSSSSSSASHGSSTVSSWPDSICATIHSLMDTQTLERLTPPQAESTASTTSASANYTKKFRLYLPKAFVEYRTHET
;
A
#
# COMPACT_ATOMS: atom_id res chain seq x y z
N MET A 1 8.09 0.16 -26.61
CA MET A 1 8.94 1.23 -26.02
C MET A 1 10.30 0.64 -25.63
N LYS A 2 11.42 1.25 -26.05
CA LYS A 2 12.78 0.68 -25.80
C LYS A 2 13.65 1.56 -24.87
N SER A 3 13.19 2.75 -24.47
CA SER A 3 14.00 3.70 -23.71
C SER A 3 13.47 3.90 -22.28
N ARG A 4 14.34 3.67 -21.28
CA ARG A 4 14.05 3.94 -19.87
C ARG A 4 13.67 5.40 -19.59
N LYS A 5 14.35 6.35 -20.27
CA LYS A 5 14.03 7.79 -20.13
C LYS A 5 12.61 8.09 -20.61
N LEU A 6 12.20 7.47 -21.73
CA LEU A 6 10.85 7.62 -22.26
C LEU A 6 9.82 6.95 -21.36
N ALA A 7 10.10 5.74 -20.86
CA ALA A 7 9.23 5.05 -19.92
C ALA A 7 8.95 5.87 -18.65
N ARG A 8 9.99 6.47 -18.06
CA ARG A 8 9.83 7.38 -16.90
C ARG A 8 9.01 8.61 -17.24
N LYS A 9 9.19 9.20 -18.42
CA LYS A 9 8.40 10.37 -18.84
C LYS A 9 6.92 10.01 -18.95
N VAL A 10 6.61 8.85 -19.54
CA VAL A 10 5.23 8.37 -19.69
C VAL A 10 4.59 8.09 -18.31
N THR A 11 5.26 7.35 -17.42
CA THR A 11 4.73 7.05 -16.08
C THR A 11 4.52 8.32 -15.25
N SER A 12 5.47 9.26 -15.27
CA SER A 12 5.35 10.52 -14.53
C SER A 12 4.20 11.37 -15.03
N LYS A 13 4.06 11.49 -16.38
CA LYS A 13 2.99 12.28 -16.98
C LYS A 13 1.62 11.67 -16.74
N TYR A 14 1.51 10.36 -16.82
CA TYR A 14 0.27 9.63 -16.52
C TYR A 14 -0.19 9.87 -15.06
N HIS A 15 0.71 9.79 -14.10
CA HIS A 15 0.38 10.08 -12.68
C HIS A 15 0.00 11.55 -12.48
N GLU A 16 0.70 12.47 -13.12
CA GLU A 16 0.35 13.91 -13.07
C GLU A 16 -1.07 14.15 -13.56
N LEU A 17 -1.42 13.59 -14.72
CA LEU A 17 -2.74 13.76 -15.33
C LEU A 17 -3.84 13.13 -14.47
N ASN A 18 -3.62 11.94 -13.94
CA ASN A 18 -4.59 11.32 -13.04
C ASN A 18 -4.77 12.09 -11.72
N ALA A 19 -3.70 12.68 -11.19
CA ALA A 19 -3.81 13.56 -10.03
C ALA A 19 -4.64 14.82 -10.34
N LYS A 20 -4.43 15.44 -11.50
CA LYS A 20 -5.23 16.59 -11.95
C LYS A 20 -6.71 16.21 -12.16
N LEU A 21 -7.00 15.03 -12.69
CA LEU A 21 -8.36 14.58 -12.93
C LEU A 21 -9.19 14.44 -11.63
N LYS A 22 -8.53 14.20 -10.50
CA LYS A 22 -9.16 14.04 -9.18
C LYS A 22 -9.39 15.33 -8.43
N THR A 23 -8.75 16.43 -8.83
CA THR A 23 -9.01 17.75 -8.25
C THR A 23 -10.34 18.33 -8.71
N SER A 24 -10.88 19.32 -7.99
CA SER A 24 -12.16 19.97 -8.32
C SER A 24 -12.03 20.75 -9.63
N LEU A 25 -12.39 20.12 -10.72
CA LEU A 25 -12.30 20.69 -12.07
C LEU A 25 -13.70 20.77 -12.69
N THR A 26 -13.84 21.69 -13.63
CA THR A 26 -15.04 21.77 -14.49
C THR A 26 -15.18 20.50 -15.35
N LYS A 27 -16.37 20.28 -15.91
CA LYS A 27 -16.59 19.14 -16.81
C LYS A 27 -15.69 19.21 -18.03
N GLU A 28 -15.47 20.39 -18.56
CA GLU A 28 -14.64 20.68 -19.73
C GLU A 28 -13.17 20.34 -19.47
N GLU A 29 -12.64 20.77 -18.32
CA GLU A 29 -11.27 20.43 -17.90
C GLU A 29 -11.07 18.92 -17.71
N LYS A 30 -12.06 18.23 -17.13
CA LYS A 30 -12.00 16.77 -17.00
C LYS A 30 -11.97 16.06 -18.35
N VAL A 31 -12.73 16.55 -19.33
CA VAL A 31 -12.71 16.00 -20.70
C VAL A 31 -11.34 16.23 -21.31
N ALA A 32 -10.81 17.45 -21.26
CA ALA A 32 -9.49 17.78 -21.83
C ALA A 32 -8.37 16.89 -21.22
N ILE A 33 -8.38 16.66 -19.90
CA ILE A 33 -7.39 15.80 -19.25
C ILE A 33 -7.55 14.34 -19.68
N LYS A 34 -8.78 13.84 -19.82
CA LYS A 34 -9.03 12.48 -20.34
C LYS A 34 -8.50 12.32 -21.77
N ASP A 35 -8.68 13.32 -22.60
CA ASP A 35 -8.16 13.33 -23.97
C ASP A 35 -6.62 13.36 -23.98
N GLU A 36 -5.99 14.12 -23.06
CA GLU A 36 -4.54 14.15 -22.91
C GLU A 36 -4.00 12.76 -22.42
N ILE A 37 -4.70 12.09 -21.51
CA ILE A 37 -4.38 10.71 -21.08
C ILE A 37 -4.50 9.75 -22.27
N LYS A 38 -5.56 9.87 -23.06
CA LYS A 38 -5.76 9.05 -24.26
C LYS A 38 -4.68 9.31 -25.32
N ALA A 39 -4.31 10.56 -25.54
CA ALA A 39 -3.21 10.94 -26.44
C ALA A 39 -1.85 10.43 -25.98
N LEU A 40 -1.62 10.32 -24.66
CA LEU A 40 -0.44 9.70 -24.07
C LEU A 40 -0.36 8.18 -24.36
N GLY A 41 -1.46 7.57 -24.80
CA GLY A 41 -1.63 6.14 -25.03
C GLY A 41 -2.33 5.39 -23.91
N GLY A 42 -3.00 6.11 -23.02
CA GLY A 42 -3.84 5.55 -21.97
C GLY A 42 -3.09 4.70 -20.95
N ILE A 43 -3.84 3.83 -20.30
CA ILE A 43 -3.34 2.92 -19.30
C ILE A 43 -2.38 1.86 -19.89
N ASP A 44 -2.64 1.39 -21.10
CA ASP A 44 -1.78 0.40 -21.77
C ASP A 44 -0.35 0.91 -21.95
N LYS A 45 -0.21 2.15 -22.37
CA LYS A 45 1.10 2.79 -22.53
C LYS A 45 1.80 3.00 -21.19
N TYR A 46 1.04 3.36 -20.17
CA TYR A 46 1.54 3.47 -18.82
C TYR A 46 2.05 2.12 -18.31
N GLN A 47 1.31 1.04 -18.51
CA GLN A 47 1.74 -0.29 -18.09
C GLN A 47 2.96 -0.79 -18.86
N GLN A 48 3.00 -0.63 -20.17
CA GLN A 48 4.21 -0.93 -20.95
C GLN A 48 5.43 -0.18 -20.40
N ALA A 49 5.26 1.09 -20.02
CA ALA A 49 6.31 1.89 -19.43
C ALA A 49 6.73 1.37 -18.05
N SER A 50 5.76 0.93 -17.24
CA SER A 50 6.00 0.35 -15.92
C SER A 50 6.76 -0.97 -16.03
N VAL A 51 6.36 -1.88 -16.92
CA VAL A 51 7.08 -3.14 -17.20
C VAL A 51 8.53 -2.88 -17.60
N ILE A 52 8.79 -1.90 -18.48
CA ILE A 52 10.16 -1.55 -18.85
C ILE A 52 10.94 -1.01 -17.65
N SER A 53 10.32 -0.22 -16.80
CA SER A 53 10.97 0.29 -15.60
C SER A 53 11.38 -0.84 -14.64
N THR A 54 10.58 -1.90 -14.51
CA THR A 54 10.89 -3.05 -13.66
C THR A 54 11.99 -3.95 -14.20
N GLN A 55 12.21 -3.99 -15.51
CA GLN A 55 13.34 -4.72 -16.09
C GLN A 55 14.69 -4.19 -15.57
N PHE A 56 14.76 -2.91 -15.22
CA PHE A 56 15.97 -2.27 -14.70
C PHE A 56 16.06 -2.28 -13.16
N PHE A 57 14.96 -2.50 -12.45
CA PHE A 57 14.88 -2.55 -10.99
C PHE A 57 14.16 -3.83 -10.56
N ASN A 58 14.89 -4.94 -10.59
CA ASN A 58 14.30 -6.23 -10.22
C ASN A 58 14.25 -6.39 -8.70
N THR A 59 13.24 -5.79 -8.07
CA THR A 59 12.94 -5.99 -6.65
C THR A 59 12.55 -7.43 -6.34
N SER A 60 11.92 -8.12 -7.29
CA SER A 60 11.44 -9.50 -7.13
C SER A 60 12.56 -10.48 -6.76
N LYS A 61 13.74 -10.39 -7.40
CA LYS A 61 14.87 -11.27 -7.04
C LYS A 61 15.32 -11.09 -5.59
N PHE A 62 15.34 -9.85 -5.12
CA PHE A 62 15.71 -9.55 -3.75
C PHE A 62 14.62 -10.05 -2.78
N ILE A 63 13.36 -9.80 -3.08
CA ILE A 63 12.21 -10.27 -2.30
C ILE A 63 12.23 -11.80 -2.20
N ILE A 64 12.40 -12.51 -3.32
CA ILE A 64 12.47 -13.97 -3.36
C ILE A 64 13.59 -14.49 -2.46
N LYS A 65 14.80 -13.91 -2.58
CA LYS A 65 15.94 -14.31 -1.76
C LYS A 65 15.64 -14.15 -0.28
N THR A 66 15.09 -13.01 0.11
CA THR A 66 14.80 -12.68 1.51
C THR A 66 13.64 -13.54 2.05
N LEU A 67 12.57 -13.72 1.26
CA LEU A 67 11.45 -14.56 1.64
C LEU A 67 11.91 -16.01 1.91
N ARG A 68 12.76 -16.56 1.05
CA ARG A 68 13.35 -17.89 1.27
C ARG A 68 14.17 -17.96 2.55
N GLN A 69 14.95 -16.94 2.86
CA GLN A 69 15.71 -16.89 4.12
C GLN A 69 14.79 -16.92 5.34
N PHE A 70 13.71 -16.13 5.35
CA PHE A 70 12.75 -16.11 6.45
C PHE A 70 12.05 -17.45 6.63
N ILE A 71 11.66 -18.10 5.53
CA ILE A 71 11.00 -19.42 5.58
C ILE A 71 11.98 -20.49 6.08
N ASN A 72 13.19 -20.55 5.52
CA ASN A 72 14.19 -21.55 5.90
C ASN A 72 14.64 -21.41 7.36
N ASN A 73 14.66 -20.20 7.89
CA ASN A 73 15.03 -19.95 9.29
C ASN A 73 13.85 -20.09 10.26
N ASN A 74 12.70 -20.63 9.80
CA ASN A 74 11.45 -20.69 10.58
C ASN A 74 11.02 -19.36 11.21
N SER A 75 11.49 -18.25 10.65
CA SER A 75 11.11 -16.89 11.08
C SER A 75 9.69 -16.54 10.64
N VAL A 76 9.10 -17.32 9.74
CA VAL A 76 7.73 -17.22 9.28
C VAL A 76 7.03 -18.54 9.62
N ARG A 77 5.93 -18.45 10.37
CA ARG A 77 5.05 -19.59 10.57
C ARG A 77 4.23 -19.80 9.30
N THR A 78 4.54 -20.82 8.52
CA THR A 78 3.73 -21.19 7.36
C THR A 78 2.62 -22.15 7.81
N LYS A 79 1.41 -21.92 7.33
CA LYS A 79 0.26 -22.81 7.61
C LYS A 79 0.34 -24.11 6.81
N THR A 80 1.08 -24.11 5.72
CA THR A 80 1.22 -25.24 4.79
C THR A 80 2.69 -25.46 4.45
N ASN A 81 3.01 -26.63 3.88
CA ASN A 81 4.38 -26.95 3.43
C ASN A 81 4.88 -26.03 2.31
N VAL A 82 3.96 -25.37 1.58
CA VAL A 82 4.28 -24.40 0.53
C VAL A 82 3.67 -23.05 0.94
N PRO A 83 4.49 -22.04 1.22
CA PRO A 83 4.01 -20.74 1.66
C PRO A 83 3.03 -20.10 0.67
N ASN A 84 1.93 -19.57 1.21
CA ASN A 84 0.92 -18.84 0.47
C ASN A 84 1.28 -17.36 0.41
N VAL A 85 1.49 -16.82 -0.78
CA VAL A 85 2.00 -15.45 -0.99
C VAL A 85 1.02 -14.64 -1.83
N LEU A 86 0.65 -13.46 -1.35
CA LEU A 86 -0.08 -12.46 -2.13
C LEU A 86 0.90 -11.44 -2.70
N GLU A 87 0.92 -11.26 -4.03
CA GLU A 87 1.64 -10.18 -4.70
C GLU A 87 0.65 -9.11 -5.18
N VAL A 88 0.69 -7.93 -4.57
CA VAL A 88 -0.18 -6.79 -4.90
C VAL A 88 0.53 -5.88 -5.89
N GLY A 89 -0.15 -5.54 -6.99
CA GLY A 89 0.39 -4.74 -8.08
C GLY A 89 1.42 -5.50 -8.92
N ALA A 90 1.12 -6.76 -9.23
CA ALA A 90 1.99 -7.62 -10.01
C ALA A 90 1.96 -7.22 -11.49
N ILE A 91 3.05 -6.64 -11.99
CA ILE A 91 3.20 -6.26 -13.40
C ILE A 91 3.99 -7.28 -14.23
N ASN A 92 4.45 -8.36 -13.59
CA ASN A 92 5.13 -9.48 -14.24
C ASN A 92 4.95 -10.76 -13.41
N THR A 93 5.32 -11.90 -13.97
CA THR A 93 5.13 -13.22 -13.35
C THR A 93 6.38 -13.77 -12.69
N VAL A 94 7.35 -12.93 -12.33
CA VAL A 94 8.64 -13.39 -11.80
C VAL A 94 8.45 -14.14 -10.49
N LEU A 95 7.67 -13.59 -9.54
CA LEU A 95 7.40 -14.25 -8.26
C LEU A 95 6.59 -15.53 -8.45
N LYS A 96 5.57 -15.49 -9.31
CA LYS A 96 4.69 -16.64 -9.60
C LYS A 96 5.39 -17.84 -10.25
N LYS A 97 6.51 -17.61 -10.92
CA LYS A 97 7.31 -18.69 -11.53
C LYS A 97 8.11 -19.53 -10.52
N TYR A 98 8.21 -19.09 -9.28
CA TYR A 98 8.89 -19.84 -8.24
C TYR A 98 7.95 -20.86 -7.61
N THR A 99 8.19 -22.12 -7.89
CA THR A 99 7.37 -23.26 -7.39
C THR A 99 7.47 -23.48 -5.88
N SER A 100 8.44 -22.85 -5.23
CA SER A 100 8.58 -22.88 -3.77
C SER A 100 7.53 -22.05 -3.04
N PHE A 101 6.68 -21.29 -3.76
CA PHE A 101 5.61 -20.47 -3.23
C PHE A 101 4.32 -20.71 -4.00
N LYS A 102 3.19 -20.71 -3.28
CA LYS A 102 1.87 -20.61 -3.89
C LYS A 102 1.53 -19.13 -4.00
N VAL A 103 1.72 -18.53 -5.20
CA VAL A 103 1.55 -17.08 -5.40
C VAL A 103 0.20 -16.77 -6.02
N ARG A 104 -0.61 -15.98 -5.32
CA ARG A 104 -1.71 -15.21 -5.90
C ARG A 104 -1.18 -13.83 -6.28
N ALA A 105 -1.19 -13.51 -7.55
CA ALA A 105 -0.72 -12.23 -8.08
C ALA A 105 -1.92 -11.44 -8.58
N ILE A 106 -2.09 -10.22 -8.10
CA ILE A 106 -3.19 -9.32 -8.49
C ILE A 106 -2.65 -7.99 -9.00
N ASP A 107 -3.34 -7.38 -9.94
CA ASP A 107 -3.13 -6.00 -10.39
C ASP A 107 -4.48 -5.40 -10.80
N ILE A 108 -4.67 -4.11 -10.56
CA ILE A 108 -5.91 -3.41 -10.92
C ILE A 108 -6.18 -3.41 -12.42
N HIS A 109 -5.15 -3.64 -13.22
CA HIS A 109 -5.26 -3.75 -14.67
C HIS A 109 -4.19 -4.69 -15.24
N SER A 110 -4.51 -5.96 -15.29
CA SER A 110 -3.56 -7.00 -15.71
C SER A 110 -3.48 -7.13 -17.23
N GLN A 111 -2.27 -7.25 -17.76
CA GLN A 111 -2.01 -7.64 -19.15
C GLN A 111 -1.54 -9.09 -19.29
N HIS A 112 -1.59 -9.88 -18.22
CA HIS A 112 -1.09 -11.23 -18.21
C HIS A 112 -2.10 -12.20 -17.58
N THR A 113 -2.46 -13.26 -18.28
CA THR A 113 -3.48 -14.25 -17.86
C THR A 113 -3.19 -14.93 -16.52
N LEU A 114 -1.94 -14.96 -16.07
CA LEU A 114 -1.56 -15.52 -14.76
C LEU A 114 -1.65 -14.50 -13.61
N ILE A 115 -1.98 -13.23 -13.90
CA ILE A 115 -2.18 -12.18 -12.91
C ILE A 115 -3.67 -11.86 -12.93
N GLU A 116 -4.31 -11.99 -11.78
CA GLU A 116 -5.74 -11.70 -11.60
C GLU A 116 -5.97 -10.18 -11.74
N GLU A 117 -6.90 -9.77 -12.57
CA GLU A 117 -7.31 -8.37 -12.65
C GLU A 117 -8.29 -8.09 -11.52
N LEU A 118 -7.78 -7.44 -10.46
CA LEU A 118 -8.52 -7.15 -9.24
C LEU A 118 -7.97 -5.89 -8.57
N ASP A 119 -8.87 -4.99 -8.17
CA ASP A 119 -8.50 -3.90 -7.28
C ASP A 119 -8.24 -4.49 -5.87
N PHE A 120 -7.07 -4.19 -5.32
CA PHE A 120 -6.71 -4.66 -3.98
C PHE A 120 -7.72 -4.20 -2.90
N PHE A 121 -8.38 -3.08 -3.11
CA PHE A 121 -9.40 -2.59 -2.18
C PHE A 121 -10.70 -3.41 -2.20
N ASP A 122 -10.93 -4.17 -3.24
CA ASP A 122 -12.08 -5.09 -3.34
C ASP A 122 -11.75 -6.49 -2.80
N LEU A 123 -10.45 -6.75 -2.49
CA LEU A 123 -10.05 -8.02 -1.88
C LEU A 123 -10.48 -8.05 -0.41
N PRO A 124 -11.29 -9.02 0.01
CA PRO A 124 -11.65 -9.18 1.42
C PRO A 124 -10.42 -9.57 2.26
N PRO A 125 -10.41 -9.27 3.57
CA PRO A 125 -9.32 -9.67 4.47
C PRO A 125 -9.36 -11.18 4.69
N GLU A 126 -8.52 -11.92 4.00
CA GLU A 126 -8.47 -13.40 4.08
C GLU A 126 -7.70 -13.88 5.33
N ARG A 127 -6.75 -13.08 5.85
CA ARG A 127 -5.89 -13.41 7.01
C ARG A 127 -5.20 -14.77 6.89
N ASP A 128 -4.87 -15.16 5.66
CA ASP A 128 -4.42 -16.52 5.33
C ASP A 128 -3.06 -16.55 4.62
N TYR A 129 -2.53 -15.39 4.26
CA TYR A 129 -1.25 -15.35 3.59
C TYR A 129 -0.09 -15.43 4.58
N ASP A 130 0.87 -16.29 4.26
CA ASP A 130 2.17 -16.38 4.97
C ASP A 130 3.04 -15.16 4.64
N ALA A 131 2.87 -14.60 3.45
CA ALA A 131 3.55 -13.37 3.04
C ALA A 131 2.70 -12.51 2.11
N VAL A 132 2.80 -11.20 2.27
CA VAL A 132 2.26 -10.20 1.34
C VAL A 132 3.41 -9.37 0.76
N VAL A 133 3.43 -9.23 -0.55
CA VAL A 133 4.41 -8.43 -1.29
C VAL A 133 3.70 -7.24 -1.90
N CYS A 134 4.06 -6.03 -1.49
CA CYS A 134 3.56 -4.77 -2.05
C CYS A 134 4.76 -3.90 -2.45
N SER A 135 5.10 -3.92 -3.73
CA SER A 135 6.28 -3.22 -4.23
C SER A 135 5.92 -2.10 -5.18
N MET A 136 6.13 -0.87 -4.76
CA MET A 136 5.91 0.34 -5.57
C MET A 136 4.43 0.58 -5.94
N VAL A 137 3.50 0.13 -5.11
CA VAL A 137 2.04 0.27 -5.33
C VAL A 137 1.45 1.39 -4.49
N VAL A 138 1.72 1.44 -3.19
CA VAL A 138 1.17 2.47 -2.29
C VAL A 138 1.46 3.89 -2.79
N ASN A 139 2.62 4.10 -3.40
CA ASN A 139 2.97 5.40 -3.99
C ASN A 139 2.16 5.75 -5.25
N CYS A 140 1.47 4.80 -5.84
CA CYS A 140 0.59 4.99 -7.01
C CYS A 140 -0.84 5.34 -6.61
N VAL A 141 -1.23 5.04 -5.38
CA VAL A 141 -2.53 5.45 -4.81
C VAL A 141 -2.55 6.97 -4.67
N ALA A 142 -3.58 7.61 -5.18
CA ALA A 142 -3.59 9.07 -5.29
C ALA A 142 -3.96 9.77 -3.99
N GLU A 143 -4.95 9.25 -3.28
CA GLU A 143 -5.49 9.84 -2.06
C GLU A 143 -4.65 9.42 -0.84
N PRO A 144 -4.24 10.38 0.03
CA PRO A 144 -3.46 10.07 1.23
C PRO A 144 -4.16 9.10 2.19
N GLU A 145 -5.49 9.21 2.35
CA GLU A 145 -6.32 8.35 3.18
C GLU A 145 -6.33 6.91 2.64
N ARG A 146 -6.48 6.77 1.32
CA ARG A 146 -6.45 5.46 0.65
C ARG A 146 -5.07 4.79 0.74
N ARG A 147 -3.98 5.57 0.84
CA ARG A 147 -2.63 5.00 1.10
C ARG A 147 -2.55 4.38 2.49
N GLY A 148 -3.07 5.09 3.50
CA GLY A 148 -3.15 4.56 4.86
C GLY A 148 -4.02 3.32 4.92
N GLU A 149 -5.22 3.37 4.34
CA GLU A 149 -6.13 2.23 4.21
C GLU A 149 -5.46 1.04 3.54
N MET A 150 -4.72 1.27 2.45
CA MET A 150 -4.01 0.20 1.75
C MET A 150 -3.01 -0.52 2.67
N ILE A 151 -2.23 0.22 3.47
CA ILE A 151 -1.27 -0.40 4.38
C ILE A 151 -1.98 -1.17 5.48
N CYS A 152 -3.06 -0.64 6.05
CA CYS A 152 -3.88 -1.35 7.03
C CYS A 152 -4.39 -2.68 6.45
N ARG A 153 -4.96 -2.65 5.24
CA ARG A 153 -5.44 -3.85 4.55
C ARG A 153 -4.34 -4.86 4.23
N LEU A 154 -3.10 -4.42 3.92
CA LEU A 154 -1.96 -5.33 3.76
C LEU A 154 -1.67 -6.11 5.05
N VAL A 155 -1.77 -5.46 6.21
CA VAL A 155 -1.61 -6.11 7.52
C VAL A 155 -2.74 -7.11 7.80
N GLU A 156 -3.93 -6.85 7.31
CA GLU A 156 -5.08 -7.76 7.49
C GLU A 156 -5.03 -9.00 6.60
N GLN A 157 -4.29 -8.97 5.49
CA GLN A 157 -4.15 -10.13 4.62
C GLN A 157 -3.27 -11.23 5.22
N ILE A 158 -2.34 -10.90 6.12
CA ILE A 158 -1.47 -11.87 6.76
C ILE A 158 -2.06 -12.42 8.06
N HIS A 159 -1.79 -13.69 8.33
CA HIS A 159 -2.05 -14.29 9.63
C HIS A 159 -1.00 -13.84 10.67
N GLU A 160 -1.19 -14.22 11.93
CA GLU A 160 -0.20 -14.00 12.99
C GLU A 160 1.10 -14.77 12.68
N GLY A 161 2.22 -14.06 12.70
CA GLY A 161 3.52 -14.59 12.28
C GLY A 161 3.77 -14.58 10.77
N GLY A 162 2.83 -14.06 9.97
CA GLY A 162 3.04 -13.77 8.56
C GLY A 162 3.90 -12.51 8.36
N ILE A 163 4.37 -12.29 7.14
CA ILE A 163 5.29 -11.19 6.81
C ILE A 163 4.78 -10.30 5.69
N ILE A 164 5.19 -9.03 5.73
CA ILE A 164 4.93 -8.05 4.68
C ILE A 164 6.26 -7.56 4.12
N PHE A 165 6.40 -7.66 2.81
CA PHE A 165 7.43 -6.96 2.05
C PHE A 165 6.84 -5.69 1.46
N LEU A 166 7.16 -4.55 2.05
CA LEU A 166 6.73 -3.25 1.55
C LEU A 166 7.91 -2.51 0.94
N VAL A 167 7.79 -2.12 -0.33
CA VAL A 167 8.82 -1.35 -1.03
C VAL A 167 8.24 -0.03 -1.51
N LEU A 168 8.90 1.05 -1.14
CA LEU A 168 8.50 2.41 -1.48
C LEU A 168 9.66 3.21 -2.07
N PRO A 169 9.40 4.23 -2.91
CA PRO A 169 10.41 5.22 -3.25
C PRO A 169 10.92 5.93 -1.99
N SER A 170 12.24 6.03 -1.80
CA SER A 170 12.85 6.68 -0.63
C SER A 170 12.30 8.09 -0.39
N ARG A 171 12.09 8.84 -1.46
CA ARG A 171 11.51 10.20 -1.42
C ARG A 171 10.08 10.27 -0.88
N CYS A 172 9.32 9.18 -0.87
CA CYS A 172 7.98 9.17 -0.26
C CYS A 172 8.07 9.24 1.25
N ILE A 173 9.02 8.49 1.83
CA ILE A 173 9.25 8.42 3.29
C ILE A 173 10.17 9.56 3.78
N GLN A 174 10.87 10.22 2.88
CA GLN A 174 11.69 11.41 3.14
C GLN A 174 11.00 12.68 2.63
N SER A 175 9.67 12.70 2.61
CA SER A 175 8.90 13.87 2.20
C SER A 175 8.79 14.87 3.35
N GLU A 176 8.44 16.09 3.02
CA GLU A 176 8.18 17.16 3.99
C GLU A 176 7.04 16.79 4.97
N TYR A 177 6.08 15.96 4.52
CA TYR A 177 4.87 15.61 5.26
C TYR A 177 4.93 14.24 5.91
N LEU A 178 5.80 13.36 5.44
CA LEU A 178 5.95 12.00 5.95
C LEU A 178 7.45 11.69 6.12
N GLY A 179 7.94 11.86 7.33
CA GLY A 179 9.26 11.42 7.73
C GLY A 179 9.31 9.93 8.03
N MET A 180 10.51 9.37 8.07
CA MET A 180 10.73 7.95 8.37
C MET A 180 10.18 7.59 9.74
N ASP A 181 10.43 8.41 10.76
CA ASP A 181 9.99 8.15 12.13
C ASP A 181 8.47 8.10 12.26
N LEU A 182 7.77 9.01 11.56
CA LEU A 182 6.31 9.02 11.53
C LEU A 182 5.74 7.77 10.84
N PHE A 183 6.36 7.36 9.73
CA PHE A 183 5.96 6.17 9.01
C PHE A 183 6.23 4.89 9.83
N ASP A 184 7.38 4.82 10.49
CA ASP A 184 7.72 3.71 11.38
C ASP A 184 6.77 3.64 12.59
N SER A 185 6.38 4.79 13.15
CA SER A 185 5.37 4.86 14.21
C SER A 185 4.00 4.39 13.74
N PHE A 186 3.61 4.77 12.52
CA PHE A 186 2.38 4.27 11.90
C PHE A 186 2.40 2.73 11.75
N LEU A 187 3.49 2.16 11.25
CA LEU A 187 3.62 0.70 11.10
C LEU A 187 3.58 -0.02 12.47
N ARG A 188 4.25 0.53 13.49
CA ARG A 188 4.19 -0.02 14.86
C ARG A 188 2.77 0.04 15.42
N GLY A 189 2.06 1.15 15.20
CA GLY A 189 0.65 1.27 15.60
C GLY A 189 -0.27 0.25 14.96
N LEU A 190 0.07 -0.26 13.78
CA LEU A 190 -0.62 -1.38 13.15
C LEU A 190 -0.19 -2.77 13.69
N GLY A 191 0.63 -2.81 14.74
CA GLY A 191 1.16 -4.05 15.29
C GLY A 191 2.26 -4.69 14.44
N CYS A 192 2.87 -3.93 13.53
CA CYS A 192 4.00 -4.40 12.75
C CYS A 192 5.32 -4.29 13.52
N ILE A 193 6.15 -5.33 13.42
CA ILE A 193 7.52 -5.35 13.92
C ILE A 193 8.50 -5.50 12.77
N GLU A 194 9.62 -4.81 12.82
CA GLU A 194 10.71 -5.03 11.84
C GLU A 194 11.39 -6.38 12.12
N LEU A 195 11.33 -7.31 11.16
CA LEU A 195 11.99 -8.62 11.26
C LEU A 195 13.49 -8.52 10.99
N GLN A 196 13.90 -7.53 10.25
CA GLN A 196 15.29 -7.14 10.02
C GLN A 196 15.36 -5.65 9.70
N PRO A 197 16.52 -5.00 9.88
CA PRO A 197 16.67 -3.59 9.54
C PRO A 197 16.25 -3.29 8.12
N LYS A 198 15.45 -2.24 7.94
CA LYS A 198 15.01 -1.79 6.61
C LYS A 198 16.21 -1.50 5.72
N ARG A 199 16.15 -1.95 4.48
CA ARG A 199 17.18 -1.66 3.51
C ARG A 199 16.90 -0.35 2.80
N ILE A 200 17.79 0.61 2.97
CA ILE A 200 17.68 1.92 2.35
C ILE A 200 18.67 2.00 1.18
N THR A 201 18.18 2.42 0.03
CA THR A 201 18.97 2.75 -1.15
C THR A 201 18.67 4.19 -1.57
N PRO A 202 19.45 4.81 -2.46
CA PRO A 202 19.18 6.17 -2.92
C PRO A 202 17.79 6.36 -3.53
N HIS A 203 17.14 5.28 -3.97
CA HIS A 203 15.86 5.36 -4.68
C HIS A 203 14.71 4.60 -4.01
N LEU A 204 15.01 3.58 -3.21
CA LEU A 204 14.00 2.68 -2.64
C LEU A 204 14.31 2.40 -1.17
N ILE A 205 13.23 2.23 -0.40
CA ILE A 205 13.28 1.69 0.95
C ILE A 205 12.50 0.37 0.95
N PHE A 206 13.08 -0.64 1.56
CA PHE A 206 12.53 -1.99 1.71
C PHE A 206 12.23 -2.23 3.18
N TYR A 207 10.99 -2.46 3.49
CA TYR A 207 10.52 -2.89 4.81
C TYR A 207 10.24 -4.37 4.82
N PHE A 208 10.64 -5.03 5.90
CA PHE A 208 10.41 -6.45 6.18
C PHE A 208 9.71 -6.52 7.52
N LEU A 209 8.40 -6.67 7.48
CA LEU A 209 7.55 -6.52 8.64
C LEU A 209 6.91 -7.85 8.99
N GLY A 210 6.85 -8.18 10.27
CA GLY A 210 6.04 -9.26 10.82
C GLY A 210 4.85 -8.67 11.56
N LYS A 211 3.78 -9.45 11.67
CA LYS A 211 2.66 -9.11 12.55
C LYS A 211 2.98 -9.60 13.95
N SER A 212 2.97 -8.71 14.92
CA SER A 212 3.14 -9.07 16.34
C SER A 212 1.97 -9.95 16.80
N SER A 213 2.27 -11.06 17.46
CA SER A 213 1.26 -11.79 18.20
C SER A 213 0.99 -11.05 19.51
N THR A 214 0.10 -10.06 19.46
CA THR A 214 -0.37 -9.41 20.69
C THR A 214 -1.30 -10.40 21.37
N THR A 215 -0.82 -11.11 22.37
CA THR A 215 -1.67 -11.79 23.35
C THR A 215 -2.34 -10.72 24.22
N ALA A 216 -3.36 -10.06 23.68
CA ALA A 216 -4.35 -9.41 24.52
C ALA A 216 -5.21 -10.53 25.10
N SER A 217 -4.88 -10.94 26.31
CA SER A 217 -5.77 -11.74 27.15
C SER A 217 -6.98 -10.90 27.53
N SER A 218 -8.01 -10.96 26.73
CA SER A 218 -9.35 -10.55 27.11
C SER A 218 -10.33 -11.60 26.63
N SER A 219 -10.67 -12.47 27.57
CA SER A 219 -11.83 -13.35 27.53
C SER A 219 -13.10 -12.50 27.49
N SER A 220 -13.77 -12.48 26.35
CA SER A 220 -15.21 -12.21 26.31
C SER A 220 -15.81 -12.85 25.07
N SER A 221 -16.53 -13.94 25.32
CA SER A 221 -17.49 -14.56 24.42
C SER A 221 -18.62 -13.60 24.13
N SER A 222 -18.86 -13.22 22.89
CA SER A 222 -20.13 -12.69 22.46
C SER A 222 -20.50 -13.19 21.06
N SER A 223 -21.65 -13.80 21.03
CA SER A 223 -22.36 -14.38 19.90
C SER A 223 -22.61 -13.37 18.78
N ALA A 224 -22.25 -13.77 17.56
CA ALA A 224 -22.51 -12.99 16.35
C ALA A 224 -23.98 -13.08 15.95
N SER A 225 -24.66 -11.93 15.89
CA SER A 225 -25.92 -11.76 15.16
C SER A 225 -25.61 -11.17 13.78
N HIS A 226 -26.08 -11.85 12.73
CA HIS A 226 -26.00 -11.40 11.35
C HIS A 226 -26.92 -10.18 11.14
N GLY A 227 -26.35 -9.06 10.78
CA GLY A 227 -27.06 -7.89 10.28
C GLY A 227 -26.32 -7.30 9.09
N SER A 228 -26.92 -7.37 7.92
CA SER A 228 -26.45 -6.80 6.67
C SER A 228 -26.42 -5.28 6.73
N SER A 229 -25.23 -4.65 6.66
CA SER A 229 -25.08 -3.29 6.16
C SER A 229 -23.64 -3.06 5.70
N THR A 230 -23.50 -2.70 4.44
CA THR A 230 -22.26 -2.40 3.74
C THR A 230 -21.71 -1.04 4.17
N VAL A 231 -21.05 -0.99 5.31
CA VAL A 231 -20.08 0.04 5.69
C VAL A 231 -18.88 -0.71 6.22
N SER A 232 -17.71 -0.54 5.59
CA SER A 232 -16.48 -1.17 6.03
C SER A 232 -16.03 -0.55 7.37
N SER A 233 -16.64 -0.99 8.47
CA SER A 233 -16.16 -0.69 9.81
C SER A 233 -14.98 -1.62 10.09
N TRP A 234 -13.85 -1.04 10.42
CA TRP A 234 -12.72 -1.77 10.93
C TRP A 234 -13.08 -2.40 12.27
N PRO A 235 -12.59 -3.61 12.59
CA PRO A 235 -12.83 -4.21 13.90
C PRO A 235 -12.35 -3.26 15.01
N ASP A 236 -13.17 -3.04 16.02
CA ASP A 236 -12.86 -2.16 17.17
C ASP A 236 -11.52 -2.53 17.83
N SER A 237 -11.17 -3.82 17.83
CA SER A 237 -9.88 -4.31 18.32
C SER A 237 -8.66 -3.73 17.59
N ILE A 238 -8.77 -3.47 16.29
CA ILE A 238 -7.68 -2.85 15.51
C ILE A 238 -7.60 -1.36 15.82
N CYS A 239 -8.76 -0.70 15.90
CA CYS A 239 -8.83 0.72 16.29
C CYS A 239 -8.24 0.93 17.67
N ALA A 240 -8.63 0.14 18.66
CA ALA A 240 -8.08 0.19 20.03
C ALA A 240 -6.57 -0.06 20.05
N THR A 241 -6.07 -1.03 19.28
CA THR A 241 -4.63 -1.31 19.18
C THR A 241 -3.86 -0.12 18.62
N ILE A 242 -4.35 0.52 17.57
CA ILE A 242 -3.72 1.70 16.98
C ILE A 242 -3.66 2.84 17.99
N HIS A 243 -4.75 3.11 18.70
CA HIS A 243 -4.80 4.15 19.70
C HIS A 243 -3.88 3.87 20.90
N SER A 244 -3.73 2.62 21.31
CA SER A 244 -2.85 2.23 22.42
C SER A 244 -1.36 2.28 22.07
N LEU A 245 -1.01 2.09 20.80
CA LEU A 245 0.39 1.99 20.34
C LEU A 245 0.92 3.28 19.70
N MET A 246 0.04 4.24 19.37
CA MET A 246 0.43 5.53 18.80
C MET A 246 0.32 6.65 19.85
N ASP A 247 1.35 7.48 19.95
CA ASP A 247 1.28 8.71 20.72
C ASP A 247 0.36 9.75 20.04
N THR A 248 -0.17 10.69 20.85
CA THR A 248 -1.10 11.71 20.40
C THR A 248 -0.56 12.54 19.24
N GLN A 249 0.72 12.89 19.27
CA GLN A 249 1.35 13.70 18.22
C GLN A 249 1.41 12.94 16.88
N THR A 250 1.68 11.65 16.92
CA THR A 250 1.66 10.77 15.73
C THR A 250 0.25 10.66 15.16
N LEU A 251 -0.76 10.46 16.01
CA LEU A 251 -2.16 10.41 15.62
C LEU A 251 -2.62 11.72 14.95
N GLU A 252 -2.30 12.86 15.53
CA GLU A 252 -2.65 14.18 14.96
C GLU A 252 -2.03 14.39 13.57
N ARG A 253 -0.77 14.02 13.39
CA ARG A 253 -0.08 14.16 12.09
C ARG A 253 -0.61 13.22 11.02
N LEU A 254 -1.19 12.09 11.40
CA LEU A 254 -1.79 11.11 10.50
C LEU A 254 -3.30 11.32 10.29
N THR A 255 -3.90 12.24 11.02
CA THR A 255 -5.30 12.64 10.86
C THR A 255 -5.43 13.62 9.68
N PRO A 256 -6.41 13.42 8.76
CA PRO A 256 -6.67 14.39 7.71
C PRO A 256 -7.03 15.74 8.31
N PRO A 257 -6.53 16.87 7.78
CA PRO A 257 -6.97 18.18 8.24
C PRO A 257 -8.46 18.33 8.00
N GLN A 258 -9.18 18.81 8.99
CA GLN A 258 -10.59 19.19 8.82
C GLN A 258 -10.66 20.23 7.70
N ALA A 259 -11.63 20.09 6.80
CA ALA A 259 -11.78 20.97 5.66
C ALA A 259 -12.12 22.38 6.14
N GLU A 260 -11.12 23.22 6.37
CA GLU A 260 -11.32 24.67 6.38
C GLU A 260 -11.64 25.11 4.96
N SER A 261 -12.77 25.73 4.80
CA SER A 261 -13.25 26.31 3.54
C SER A 261 -12.43 27.56 3.20
N THR A 262 -11.22 27.35 2.70
CA THR A 262 -10.45 28.42 2.04
C THR A 262 -9.72 27.85 0.85
N ALA A 263 -10.29 28.13 -0.32
CA ALA A 263 -9.67 27.96 -1.61
C ALA A 263 -8.42 28.86 -1.69
N SER A 264 -7.24 28.32 -1.57
CA SER A 264 -6.02 28.91 -2.11
C SER A 264 -5.50 28.04 -3.23
N THR A 265 -5.88 28.40 -4.44
CA THR A 265 -5.31 27.94 -5.70
C THR A 265 -3.87 28.39 -5.79
N THR A 266 -2.94 27.57 -5.38
CA THR A 266 -1.53 27.71 -5.77
C THR A 266 -1.16 26.57 -6.70
N SER A 267 -0.65 26.96 -7.86
CA SER A 267 -0.22 26.17 -9.01
C SER A 267 0.36 24.79 -8.66
N ALA A 268 -0.41 23.74 -8.94
CA ALA A 268 0.02 22.35 -8.81
C ALA A 268 0.88 21.94 -10.01
N SER A 269 2.13 22.43 -10.07
CA SER A 269 3.12 21.98 -11.03
C SER A 269 4.28 21.30 -10.29
N ALA A 270 4.55 20.07 -10.72
CA ALA A 270 5.82 19.37 -10.67
C ALA A 270 6.47 19.14 -9.30
N ASN A 271 5.88 18.31 -8.43
CA ASN A 271 6.67 17.46 -7.51
C ASN A 271 5.75 16.58 -6.64
N TYR A 272 4.90 15.77 -7.27
CA TYR A 272 3.97 14.85 -6.60
C TYR A 272 4.62 14.01 -5.50
N THR A 273 5.90 13.66 -5.65
CA THR A 273 6.63 12.84 -4.68
C THR A 273 7.26 13.63 -3.52
N LYS A 274 7.47 14.94 -3.66
CA LYS A 274 7.94 15.78 -2.54
C LYS A 274 6.83 16.09 -1.54
N LYS A 275 5.56 15.94 -1.96
CA LYS A 275 4.36 16.17 -1.14
C LYS A 275 3.63 14.86 -0.83
N PHE A 276 4.36 13.76 -0.70
CA PHE A 276 3.76 12.48 -0.36
C PHE A 276 3.21 12.55 1.07
N ARG A 277 1.91 12.33 1.21
CA ARG A 277 1.18 12.26 2.48
C ARG A 277 0.54 10.90 2.62
N LEU A 278 0.32 10.53 3.86
CA LEU A 278 -0.43 9.35 4.23
C LEU A 278 -1.26 9.72 5.46
N TYR A 279 -2.54 9.35 5.46
CA TYR A 279 -3.42 9.57 6.60
C TYR A 279 -4.05 8.25 7.04
N LEU A 280 -4.50 8.22 8.29
CA LEU A 280 -5.31 7.14 8.81
C LEU A 280 -6.68 7.13 8.09
N PRO A 281 -7.28 5.95 7.87
CA PRO A 281 -8.66 5.84 7.42
C PRO A 281 -9.60 6.56 8.39
N LYS A 282 -10.69 7.16 7.88
CA LYS A 282 -11.65 7.93 8.68
C LYS A 282 -12.20 7.15 9.87
N ALA A 283 -12.49 5.87 9.69
CA ALA A 283 -12.97 5.02 10.76
C ALA A 283 -12.06 4.97 11.99
N PHE A 284 -10.75 5.10 11.82
CA PHE A 284 -9.80 5.18 12.95
C PHE A 284 -9.82 6.54 13.64
N VAL A 285 -10.12 7.60 12.91
CA VAL A 285 -10.21 8.96 13.45
C VAL A 285 -11.51 9.12 14.23
N GLU A 286 -12.62 8.59 13.73
CA GLU A 286 -13.95 8.67 14.33
C GLU A 286 -14.08 7.84 15.62
N TYR A 287 -13.35 6.74 15.76
CA TYR A 287 -13.31 5.93 16.98
C TYR A 287 -12.91 6.75 18.21
N ARG A 288 -12.04 7.74 18.06
CA ARG A 288 -11.57 8.63 19.14
C ARG A 288 -12.66 9.55 19.69
N THR A 289 -13.64 9.95 18.86
CA THR A 289 -14.69 10.90 19.27
C THR A 289 -15.79 10.27 20.10
N HIS A 290 -15.85 8.96 20.21
CA HIS A 290 -16.85 8.23 20.99
C HIS A 290 -16.35 7.84 22.40
N GLU A 291 -15.05 7.98 22.69
CA GLU A 291 -14.46 7.70 24.02
C GLU A 291 -14.20 8.95 24.88
N THR A 292 -14.47 10.15 24.35
CA THR A 292 -14.40 11.43 25.09
C THR A 292 -15.80 11.96 25.35
#